data_3a4268bfdaa85c391361d6914b6e8599
#
_entry.id   3a4268bfdaa85c391361d6914b6e8599
#
_cell.length_a   1.000
_cell.length_b   1.000
_cell.length_c   1.000
_cell.angle_alpha   90.00
_cell.angle_beta   90.00
_cell.angle_gamma   90.00
#
_symmetry.space_group_name_H-M   'P 1'
#
loop_
_entity.id
_entity.type
_entity.pdbx_description
1 polymer ?
#
loop_
_entity_poly.entity_id
_entity_poly.type
_entity_poly.pdbx_seq_one_letter_code
_entity_poly.pdbx_strand_id
1 'polypeptide(L)'
;MGLFRSFFGAAGLSAALLACSSTPPSNEQMLQQAGFKAIPVKTSAQQASFQGMTPHQLTRTTYKGKPVWGYPDRDNCGCLYIGNTAARNAYMKNAYSLLVGQAATNKMEDDPYWPTAEMNSLDWDAWGDPEAYGLYVN
;
A
#
# COMPACT_ATOMS: atom_id res chain seq x y z
N MET A 1 32.50 -70.61 -0.57
CA MET A 1 31.07 -70.51 -0.84
C MET A 1 30.57 -69.33 -0.05
N GLY A 2 30.50 -68.15 -0.67
CA GLY A 2 30.08 -66.93 -0.05
C GLY A 2 29.06 -66.20 -0.96
N LEU A 3 27.83 -66.19 -0.52
CA LEU A 3 26.74 -65.50 -1.20
C LEU A 3 26.82 -64.02 -0.87
N PHE A 4 27.28 -63.20 -1.81
CA PHE A 4 27.16 -61.74 -1.76
C PHE A 4 25.75 -61.35 -2.15
N ARG A 5 24.98 -60.93 -1.18
CA ARG A 5 23.68 -60.23 -1.41
C ARG A 5 23.94 -58.71 -1.52
N SER A 6 23.92 -58.23 -2.74
CA SER A 6 23.89 -56.79 -3.03
C SER A 6 22.52 -56.22 -2.70
N PHE A 7 22.46 -55.36 -1.69
CA PHE A 7 21.30 -54.51 -1.43
C PHE A 7 21.45 -53.22 -2.23
N PHE A 8 20.71 -53.11 -3.31
CA PHE A 8 20.50 -51.83 -4.00
C PHE A 8 19.52 -50.98 -3.16
N GLY A 9 20.05 -49.99 -2.46
CA GLY A 9 19.25 -48.95 -1.82
C GLY A 9 18.78 -47.95 -2.86
N ALA A 10 17.50 -47.97 -3.16
CA ALA A 10 16.86 -46.92 -3.95
C ALA A 10 16.74 -45.63 -3.11
N ALA A 11 17.60 -44.64 -3.40
CA ALA A 11 17.48 -43.30 -2.85
C ALA A 11 16.32 -42.58 -3.56
N GLY A 12 15.18 -42.53 -2.90
CA GLY A 12 14.04 -41.70 -3.35
C GLY A 12 14.35 -40.24 -3.14
N LEU A 13 14.58 -39.47 -4.22
CA LEU A 13 14.58 -38.01 -4.19
C LEU A 13 13.14 -37.57 -3.99
N SER A 14 12.77 -37.24 -2.75
CA SER A 14 11.55 -36.49 -2.46
C SER A 14 11.78 -35.04 -2.85
N ALA A 15 11.33 -34.65 -4.05
CA ALA A 15 11.21 -33.24 -4.44
C ALA A 15 10.13 -32.62 -3.59
N ALA A 16 10.52 -31.88 -2.55
CA ALA A 16 9.61 -31.00 -1.81
C ALA A 16 9.19 -29.87 -2.73
N LEU A 17 8.00 -29.95 -3.28
CA LEU A 17 7.33 -28.84 -3.95
C LEU A 17 7.03 -27.79 -2.86
N LEU A 18 7.91 -26.81 -2.73
CA LEU A 18 7.63 -25.59 -2.02
C LEU A 18 6.52 -24.87 -2.79
N ALA A 19 5.28 -25.14 -2.42
CA ALA A 19 4.16 -24.33 -2.84
C ALA A 19 4.38 -22.92 -2.26
N CYS A 20 4.88 -22.00 -3.09
CA CYS A 20 4.89 -20.58 -2.76
C CYS A 20 3.43 -20.15 -2.69
N SER A 21 2.85 -20.18 -1.50
CA SER A 21 1.58 -19.53 -1.21
C SER A 21 1.82 -18.03 -1.27
N SER A 22 1.63 -17.44 -2.46
CA SER A 22 1.67 -15.99 -2.61
C SER A 22 0.42 -15.42 -1.95
N THR A 23 0.53 -15.09 -0.67
CA THR A 23 -0.48 -14.29 0.01
C THR A 23 -0.57 -12.94 -0.70
N PRO A 24 -1.76 -12.47 -1.09
CA PRO A 24 -1.90 -11.14 -1.69
C PRO A 24 -1.33 -10.07 -0.76
N PRO A 25 -0.68 -9.03 -1.30
CA PRO A 25 -0.08 -7.98 -0.48
C PRO A 25 -1.16 -7.29 0.35
N SER A 26 -0.82 -6.93 1.58
CA SER A 26 -1.69 -6.12 2.41
C SER A 26 -1.85 -4.72 1.81
N ASN A 27 -2.92 -4.03 2.21
CA ASN A 27 -3.15 -2.66 1.74
C ASN A 27 -1.99 -1.71 2.09
N GLU A 28 -1.40 -1.89 3.27
CA GLU A 28 -0.21 -1.14 3.71
C GLU A 28 1.00 -1.38 2.82
N GLN A 29 1.24 -2.64 2.45
CA GLN A 29 2.31 -2.98 1.53
C GLN A 29 2.10 -2.35 0.16
N MET A 30 0.86 -2.34 -0.34
CA MET A 30 0.52 -1.69 -1.61
C MET A 30 0.74 -0.17 -1.55
N LEU A 31 0.35 0.49 -0.45
CA LEU A 31 0.57 1.92 -0.25
C LEU A 31 2.07 2.25 -0.22
N GLN A 32 2.86 1.50 0.54
CA GLN A 32 4.31 1.70 0.62
C GLN A 32 5.01 1.45 -0.71
N GLN A 33 4.66 0.38 -1.42
CA GLN A 33 5.20 0.07 -2.75
C GLN A 33 4.84 1.14 -3.79
N ALA A 34 3.68 1.74 -3.67
CA ALA A 34 3.25 2.83 -4.52
C ALA A 34 3.96 4.16 -4.24
N GLY A 35 4.68 4.27 -3.12
CA GLY A 35 5.45 5.46 -2.75
C GLY A 35 4.80 6.34 -1.69
N PHE A 36 3.74 5.88 -1.05
CA PHE A 36 3.18 6.56 0.12
C PHE A 36 4.15 6.50 1.31
N LYS A 37 4.15 7.57 2.10
CA LYS A 37 4.95 7.69 3.32
C LYS A 37 4.04 7.60 4.54
N ALA A 38 4.38 6.73 5.49
CA ALA A 38 3.63 6.58 6.73
C ALA A 38 4.10 7.62 7.74
N ILE A 39 3.17 8.43 8.24
CA ILE A 39 3.41 9.41 9.30
C ILE A 39 2.69 8.92 10.55
N PRO A 40 3.41 8.52 11.59
CA PRO A 40 2.79 8.11 12.85
C PRO A 40 2.14 9.31 13.55
N VAL A 41 0.99 9.07 14.16
CA VAL A 41 0.29 10.07 14.97
C VAL A 41 0.99 10.20 16.33
N LYS A 42 1.61 11.34 16.59
CA LYS A 42 2.43 11.57 17.81
C LYS A 42 1.92 12.71 18.68
N THR A 43 1.22 13.68 18.11
CA THR A 43 0.76 14.88 18.81
C THR A 43 -0.75 14.90 18.96
N SER A 44 -1.26 15.67 19.92
CA SER A 44 -2.70 15.87 20.09
C SER A 44 -3.36 16.55 18.89
N ALA A 45 -2.64 17.46 18.22
CA ALA A 45 -3.11 18.11 17.01
C ALA A 45 -3.24 17.11 15.83
N GLN A 46 -2.26 16.24 15.65
CA GLN A 46 -2.32 15.14 14.70
C GLN A 46 -3.47 14.18 15.02
N GLN A 47 -3.64 13.84 16.29
CA GLN A 47 -4.71 12.95 16.74
C GLN A 47 -6.09 13.54 16.42
N ALA A 48 -6.31 14.83 16.69
CA ALA A 48 -7.57 15.50 16.37
C ALA A 48 -7.86 15.52 14.88
N SER A 49 -6.86 15.85 14.06
CA SER A 49 -6.96 15.80 12.60
C SER A 49 -7.24 14.39 12.08
N PHE A 50 -6.51 13.40 12.60
CA PHE A 50 -6.64 12.00 12.22
C PHE A 50 -8.02 11.40 12.53
N GLN A 51 -8.62 11.77 13.66
CA GLN A 51 -9.96 11.33 14.03
C GLN A 51 -11.06 11.91 13.12
N GLY A 52 -10.82 13.08 12.56
CA GLY A 52 -11.75 13.72 11.61
C GLY A 52 -11.75 13.10 10.21
N MET A 53 -10.75 12.28 9.89
CA MET A 53 -10.65 11.63 8.58
C MET A 53 -11.50 10.35 8.53
N THR A 54 -12.05 10.03 7.35
CA THR A 54 -12.69 8.73 7.13
C THR A 54 -11.62 7.64 7.06
N PRO A 55 -11.68 6.62 7.94
CA PRO A 55 -10.68 5.54 7.95
C PRO A 55 -10.73 4.73 6.65
N HIS A 56 -9.58 4.22 6.25
CA HIS A 56 -9.43 3.34 5.09
C HIS A 56 -9.92 3.91 3.75
N GLN A 57 -10.00 5.22 3.66
CA GLN A 57 -10.39 5.92 2.44
C GLN A 57 -9.26 6.83 1.95
N LEU A 58 -8.94 6.69 0.66
CA LEU A 58 -8.00 7.59 0.01
C LEU A 58 -8.66 8.96 -0.17
N THR A 59 -8.09 9.99 0.45
CA THR A 59 -8.65 11.34 0.49
C THR A 59 -7.70 12.32 -0.17
N ARG A 60 -8.21 13.14 -1.06
CA ARG A 60 -7.44 14.22 -1.71
C ARG A 60 -7.37 15.44 -0.79
N THR A 61 -6.18 15.98 -0.66
CA THR A 61 -5.90 17.26 -0.01
C THR A 61 -4.93 18.08 -0.86
N THR A 62 -4.55 19.27 -0.42
CA THR A 62 -3.59 20.11 -1.13
C THR A 62 -2.46 20.54 -0.21
N TYR A 63 -1.27 20.63 -0.78
CA TYR A 63 -0.09 21.20 -0.15
C TYR A 63 0.54 22.21 -1.12
N LYS A 64 0.65 23.48 -0.73
CA LYS A 64 1.15 24.57 -1.59
C LYS A 64 0.47 24.60 -2.98
N GLY A 65 -0.85 24.37 -3.01
CA GLY A 65 -1.65 24.33 -4.25
C GLY A 65 -1.53 23.06 -5.09
N LYS A 66 -0.77 22.08 -4.64
CA LYS A 66 -0.58 20.80 -5.35
C LYS A 66 -1.35 19.67 -4.67
N PRO A 67 -1.86 18.68 -5.41
CA PRO A 67 -2.61 17.58 -4.83
C PRO A 67 -1.71 16.65 -4.03
N VAL A 68 -2.16 16.33 -2.83
CA VAL A 68 -1.60 15.29 -1.95
C VAL A 68 -2.72 14.35 -1.56
N TRP A 69 -2.41 13.08 -1.46
CA TRP A 69 -3.36 12.04 -1.12
C TRP A 69 -3.05 11.48 0.25
N GLY A 70 -4.07 11.40 1.11
CA GLY A 70 -3.97 10.86 2.45
C GLY A 70 -4.80 9.58 2.61
N TYR A 71 -4.28 8.62 3.33
CA TYR A 71 -4.98 7.39 3.70
C TYR A 71 -4.77 7.12 5.18
N PRO A 72 -5.81 7.36 6.02
CA PRO A 72 -5.70 7.10 7.45
C PRO A 72 -5.90 5.61 7.75
N ASP A 73 -4.90 5.00 8.38
CA ASP A 73 -4.94 3.62 8.83
C ASP A 73 -5.00 3.58 10.35
N ARG A 74 -6.21 3.42 10.90
CA ARG A 74 -6.44 3.40 12.35
C ARG A 74 -6.19 2.06 12.98
N ASP A 75 -6.42 0.99 12.23
CA ASP A 75 -6.53 -0.35 12.79
C ASP A 75 -5.19 -1.08 12.84
N ASN A 76 -4.29 -0.78 11.89
CA ASN A 76 -3.00 -1.47 11.80
C ASN A 76 -1.86 -0.61 12.37
N CYS A 77 -1.49 0.48 11.68
CA CYS A 77 -0.34 1.27 12.13
C CYS A 77 -0.70 2.46 13.03
N GLY A 78 -1.94 2.90 13.06
CA GLY A 78 -2.32 4.16 13.70
C GLY A 78 -1.57 5.35 13.07
N CYS A 79 -1.44 5.35 11.76
CA CYS A 79 -0.67 6.32 11.00
C CYS A 79 -1.44 6.86 9.79
N LEU A 80 -1.01 8.01 9.31
CA LEU A 80 -1.49 8.60 8.06
C LEU A 80 -0.48 8.30 6.96
N TYR A 81 -0.91 7.61 5.91
CA TYR A 81 -0.14 7.50 4.68
C TYR A 81 -0.39 8.72 3.81
N ILE A 82 0.67 9.37 3.35
CA ILE A 82 0.60 10.48 2.40
C ILE A 82 1.34 10.12 1.11
N GLY A 83 0.78 10.54 -0.02
CA GLY A 83 1.34 10.28 -1.34
C GLY A 83 1.04 11.43 -2.30
N ASN A 84 1.88 11.58 -3.32
CA ASN A 84 1.62 12.47 -4.45
C ASN A 84 0.71 11.79 -5.49
N THR A 85 0.41 12.48 -6.58
CA THR A 85 -0.42 11.94 -7.66
C THR A 85 0.18 10.68 -8.29
N ALA A 86 1.50 10.61 -8.45
CA ALA A 86 2.17 9.42 -8.98
C ALA A 86 2.00 8.21 -8.04
N ALA A 87 2.18 8.42 -6.74
CA ALA A 87 1.95 7.38 -5.73
C ALA A 87 0.49 6.93 -5.71
N ARG A 88 -0.45 7.86 -5.78
CA ARG A 88 -1.89 7.55 -5.89
C ARG A 88 -2.17 6.68 -7.11
N ASN A 89 -1.68 7.05 -8.27
CA ASN A 89 -1.93 6.30 -9.51
C ASN A 89 -1.32 4.89 -9.45
N ALA A 90 -0.10 4.75 -8.91
CA ALA A 90 0.54 3.46 -8.71
C ALA A 90 -0.26 2.56 -7.74
N TYR A 91 -0.71 3.11 -6.62
CA TYR A 91 -1.55 2.38 -5.66
C TYR A 91 -2.86 1.91 -6.31
N MET A 92 -3.55 2.81 -7.02
CA MET A 92 -4.81 2.51 -7.68
C MET A 92 -4.65 1.40 -8.71
N LYS A 93 -3.60 1.47 -9.52
CA LYS A 93 -3.28 0.43 -10.50
C LYS A 93 -3.07 -0.94 -9.86
N ASN A 94 -2.34 -0.99 -8.75
CA ASN A 94 -2.08 -2.22 -8.03
C ASN A 94 -3.37 -2.78 -7.38
N ALA A 95 -4.13 -1.94 -6.69
CA ALA A 95 -5.39 -2.33 -6.06
C ALA A 95 -6.41 -2.84 -7.08
N TYR A 96 -6.53 -2.18 -8.22
CA TYR A 96 -7.46 -2.57 -9.27
C TYR A 96 -7.04 -3.87 -9.95
N SER A 97 -5.75 -4.08 -10.19
CA SER A 97 -5.25 -5.32 -10.79
C SER A 97 -5.55 -6.56 -9.95
N LEU A 98 -5.62 -6.40 -8.63
CA LEU A 98 -6.03 -7.47 -7.73
C LEU A 98 -7.54 -7.78 -7.79
N LEU A 99 -8.36 -6.78 -8.09
CA LEU A 99 -9.82 -6.92 -8.12
C LEU A 99 -10.34 -7.47 -9.45
N VAL A 100 -9.76 -7.05 -10.58
CA VAL A 100 -10.33 -7.30 -11.92
C VAL A 100 -9.36 -7.96 -12.90
N GLY A 101 -8.14 -8.23 -12.48
CA GLY A 101 -7.10 -8.76 -13.35
C GLY A 101 -6.50 -7.71 -14.30
N GLN A 102 -5.45 -8.11 -15.01
CA GLN A 102 -4.63 -7.17 -15.79
C GLN A 102 -5.33 -6.51 -16.99
N ALA A 103 -6.42 -7.10 -17.49
CA ALA A 103 -7.10 -6.60 -18.69
C ALA A 103 -7.82 -5.26 -18.50
N ALA A 104 -8.11 -4.87 -17.26
CA ALA A 104 -8.89 -3.67 -16.96
C ALA A 104 -8.04 -2.46 -16.51
N THR A 105 -6.73 -2.64 -16.32
CA THR A 105 -5.85 -1.59 -15.80
C THR A 105 -5.67 -0.38 -16.74
N ASN A 106 -5.97 -0.54 -18.01
CA ASN A 106 -5.80 0.54 -18.99
C ASN A 106 -6.95 1.58 -19.02
N LYS A 107 -8.04 1.32 -18.28
CA LYS A 107 -9.19 2.23 -18.20
C LYS A 107 -9.28 3.07 -16.93
N MET A 108 -8.34 2.90 -16.01
CA MET A 108 -8.42 3.50 -14.67
C MET A 108 -8.05 4.97 -14.59
N GLU A 109 -7.23 5.46 -15.50
CA GLU A 109 -6.79 6.87 -15.45
C GLU A 109 -7.94 7.84 -15.69
N ASP A 110 -9.00 7.40 -16.38
CA ASP A 110 -10.14 8.21 -16.78
C ASP A 110 -11.46 7.83 -16.08
N ASP A 111 -11.45 6.93 -15.09
CA ASP A 111 -12.69 6.50 -14.44
C ASP A 111 -13.17 7.55 -13.42
N PRO A 112 -14.25 8.31 -13.73
CA PRO A 112 -14.80 9.29 -12.81
C PRO A 112 -15.51 8.65 -11.60
N TYR A 113 -15.64 7.33 -11.59
CA TYR A 113 -16.41 6.60 -10.58
C TYR A 113 -15.59 6.17 -9.36
N TRP A 114 -14.29 6.45 -9.36
CA TRP A 114 -13.48 6.12 -8.20
C TRP A 114 -13.73 7.14 -7.08
N PRO A 115 -14.25 6.72 -5.90
CA PRO A 115 -14.61 7.65 -4.84
C PRO A 115 -13.34 8.26 -4.23
N THR A 116 -12.99 9.43 -4.70
CA THR A 116 -12.03 10.28 -4.03
C THR A 116 -12.80 11.23 -3.13
N ALA A 117 -12.79 10.98 -1.84
CA ALA A 117 -13.24 11.99 -0.90
C ALA A 117 -12.29 13.18 -0.97
N GLU A 118 -12.84 14.38 -1.09
CA GLU A 118 -12.05 15.61 -0.99
C GLU A 118 -12.08 16.09 0.44
N MET A 119 -10.93 16.35 1.00
CA MET A 119 -10.76 17.01 2.28
C MET A 119 -10.31 18.47 2.02
N ASN A 120 -10.99 19.45 2.61
CA ASN A 120 -10.75 20.86 2.31
C ASN A 120 -9.30 21.31 2.55
N SER A 121 -8.65 20.81 3.56
CA SER A 121 -7.19 20.89 3.73
C SER A 121 -6.76 19.97 4.87
N LEU A 122 -5.63 19.33 4.73
CA LEU A 122 -4.94 18.73 5.86
C LEU A 122 -4.25 19.84 6.63
N ASP A 123 -4.31 19.78 7.96
CA ASP A 123 -3.59 20.72 8.82
C ASP A 123 -2.09 20.41 8.75
N TRP A 124 -1.41 21.02 7.80
CA TRP A 124 0.02 20.82 7.58
C TRP A 124 0.87 21.36 8.73
N ASP A 125 0.35 22.29 9.53
CA ASP A 125 1.06 22.73 10.75
C ASP A 125 1.13 21.61 11.78
N ALA A 126 0.11 20.78 11.87
CA ALA A 126 0.10 19.62 12.74
C ALA A 126 0.91 18.43 12.18
N TRP A 127 0.82 18.19 10.87
CA TRP A 127 1.42 17.02 10.22
C TRP A 127 2.85 17.24 9.72
N GLY A 128 3.25 18.50 9.56
CA GLY A 128 4.55 18.86 9.00
C GLY A 128 4.58 18.84 7.47
N ASP A 129 5.70 19.28 6.94
CA ASP A 129 5.93 19.39 5.50
C ASP A 129 6.03 17.99 4.86
N PRO A 130 5.20 17.63 3.87
CA PRO A 130 5.30 16.35 3.20
C PRO A 130 6.66 16.13 2.52
N GLU A 131 7.35 17.18 2.11
CA GLU A 131 8.70 17.08 1.54
C GLU A 131 9.72 16.60 2.59
N ALA A 132 9.52 16.94 3.88
CA ALA A 132 10.37 16.46 4.97
C ALA A 132 10.28 14.94 5.18
N TYR A 133 9.20 14.32 4.73
CA TYR A 133 9.04 12.85 4.73
C TYR A 133 9.53 12.19 3.44
N GLY A 134 10.20 12.94 2.57
CA GLY A 134 10.70 12.44 1.29
C GLY A 134 9.61 12.32 0.21
N LEU A 135 8.48 13.00 0.37
CA LEU A 135 7.44 13.08 -0.64
C LEU A 135 7.66 14.32 -1.51
N TYR A 136 8.08 14.11 -2.75
CA TYR A 136 8.18 15.22 -3.71
C TYR A 136 6.81 15.48 -4.33
N VAL A 137 6.27 16.65 -4.06
CA VAL A 137 4.98 17.11 -4.60
C VAL A 137 5.25 17.98 -5.83
N ASN A 138 5.13 17.38 -7.00
CA ASN A 138 5.33 18.05 -8.30
C ASN A 138 4.02 18.59 -8.86
#